data_e244738a72eeb965556df161b0d79626
#
_entry.id   e244738a72eeb965556df161b0d79626
#
_cell.length_a   1.000
_cell.length_b   1.000
_cell.length_c   1.000
_cell.angle_alpha   90.00
_cell.angle_beta   90.00
_cell.angle_gamma   90.00
#
_symmetry.space_group_name_H-M   'P 1'
#
loop_
_entity.id
_entity.type
_entity.pdbx_description
1 polymer ?
#
loop_
_entity_poly.entity_id
_entity_poly.type
_entity_poly.pdbx_seq_one_letter_code
_entity_poly.pdbx_strand_id
1 'polypeptide(L)'
;PEQAIFSQEYLPYFKGKWRGTGQKEPLTGHFDSFQIHPKKRGVTPMAITSASLPAKKRILTVCVRLFLEKGYKRSTLAEIIDKADVSYSTFQNIFRAKDGVLTELVEFMFSNQFAMARDETGAKLPPVYVYAVETAIQMTLTELNENLREIYIEAYTEKEASEYILRETAKELHGIFGSYLPEATERDFYDMEIGSAGIMRSYMAHPCDEELTLEKKLRLFLTMSLRAYNVPNEELAQVIRFVEGLDIRKIAEQVMQKLFKALAMRYEFSLAGLTEPKE
;
A
#
# COMPACT_ATOMS: atom_id res chain seq x y z
N PRO A 1 28.11 12.42 -12.75
CA PRO A 1 27.70 12.23 -14.15
C PRO A 1 26.59 11.17 -14.30
N GLU A 2 26.45 10.21 -13.38
CA GLU A 2 25.45 9.15 -13.41
C GLU A 2 24.04 9.60 -13.01
N GLN A 3 23.91 10.65 -12.18
CA GLN A 3 22.61 11.23 -11.83
C GLN A 3 21.88 11.90 -13.01
N ALA A 4 22.63 12.30 -14.04
CA ALA A 4 22.05 12.93 -15.25
C ALA A 4 21.41 11.90 -16.20
N ILE A 5 21.87 10.65 -16.18
CA ILE A 5 21.35 9.59 -17.05
C ILE A 5 19.96 9.15 -16.59
N PHE A 6 19.75 9.07 -15.28
CA PHE A 6 18.47 8.66 -14.73
C PHE A 6 17.35 9.69 -14.98
N SER A 7 17.69 11.00 -14.91
CA SER A 7 16.70 12.06 -15.12
C SER A 7 16.24 12.23 -16.56
N GLN A 8 17.04 11.83 -17.57
CA GLN A 8 16.68 11.98 -18.98
C GLN A 8 16.16 10.70 -19.67
N GLU A 9 16.63 9.53 -19.27
CA GLU A 9 16.29 8.28 -19.94
C GLU A 9 15.08 7.56 -19.33
N TYR A 10 14.89 7.70 -18.00
CA TYR A 10 13.83 7.01 -17.26
C TYR A 10 12.70 7.94 -16.76
N LEU A 11 12.86 9.25 -16.81
CA LEU A 11 11.77 10.19 -16.55
C LEU A 11 10.52 9.96 -17.42
N PRO A 12 10.66 9.54 -18.71
CA PRO A 12 9.51 9.13 -19.51
C PRO A 12 8.80 7.88 -19.00
N TYR A 13 9.50 6.98 -18.28
CA TYR A 13 8.92 5.77 -17.70
C TYR A 13 8.03 6.04 -16.49
N PHE A 14 8.24 7.19 -15.84
CA PHE A 14 7.45 7.63 -14.67
C PHE A 14 6.25 8.52 -15.05
N LYS A 15 6.02 8.83 -16.32
CA LYS A 15 4.96 9.77 -16.79
C LYS A 15 3.90 9.17 -17.71
N GLY A 16 3.81 7.86 -17.85
CA GLY A 16 2.90 7.20 -18.80
C GLY A 16 1.79 6.38 -18.15
N LYS A 17 0.59 6.49 -18.68
CA LYS A 17 -0.62 5.79 -18.28
C LYS A 17 -0.65 4.36 -18.81
N TRP A 18 -0.68 3.34 -17.94
CA TRP A 18 -0.84 1.96 -18.38
C TRP A 18 -2.29 1.62 -18.71
N ARG A 19 -2.54 1.07 -19.90
CA ARG A 19 -3.77 0.38 -20.27
C ARG A 19 -3.40 -0.94 -20.94
N GLY A 20 -3.78 -2.03 -20.33
CA GLY A 20 -3.94 -3.28 -21.03
C GLY A 20 -5.09 -3.14 -22.03
N THR A 21 -4.82 -3.46 -23.32
CA THR A 21 -5.70 -3.40 -24.49
C THR A 21 -5.85 -2.01 -25.12
N GLY A 22 -5.28 -1.93 -26.35
CA GLY A 22 -5.18 -0.73 -27.18
C GLY A 22 -6.49 -0.11 -27.59
N GLN A 23 -6.89 0.94 -26.93
CA GLN A 23 -7.69 2.02 -27.49
C GLN A 23 -7.50 3.30 -26.65
N LYS A 24 -7.22 4.41 -27.36
CA LYS A 24 -7.07 5.75 -26.78
C LYS A 24 -8.44 6.41 -26.72
N GLU A 25 -8.89 6.80 -25.53
CA GLU A 25 -9.93 7.82 -25.39
C GLU A 25 -9.58 8.81 -24.26
N PRO A 26 -9.97 10.10 -24.37
CA PRO A 26 -9.60 11.13 -23.40
C PRO A 26 -10.47 11.06 -22.15
N LEU A 27 -9.86 11.15 -20.97
CA LEU A 27 -10.54 11.19 -19.69
C LEU A 27 -10.94 12.63 -19.34
N THR A 28 -12.16 13.01 -19.73
CA THR A 28 -12.98 13.97 -18.98
C THR A 28 -14.08 13.15 -18.31
N GLY A 29 -14.18 13.20 -17.00
CA GLY A 29 -15.43 12.76 -16.42
C GLY A 29 -15.32 11.92 -15.16
N HIS A 30 -15.88 12.51 -14.14
CA HIS A 30 -16.68 11.95 -13.05
C HIS A 30 -16.17 10.71 -12.32
N PHE A 31 -15.72 10.97 -11.12
CA PHE A 31 -15.66 10.01 -10.02
C PHE A 31 -17.10 9.68 -9.56
N ASP A 32 -17.76 8.79 -10.26
CA ASP A 32 -18.98 8.20 -9.76
C ASP A 32 -19.02 6.69 -10.04
N SER A 33 -19.28 5.97 -8.98
CA SER A 33 -19.72 4.59 -8.92
C SER A 33 -18.76 3.48 -9.34
N PHE A 34 -17.87 3.05 -8.43
CA PHE A 34 -17.51 1.63 -8.35
C PHE A 34 -18.53 0.91 -7.45
N GLN A 35 -19.53 0.30 -8.07
CA GLN A 35 -20.41 -0.66 -7.38
C GLN A 35 -19.68 -2.00 -7.26
N ILE A 36 -19.18 -2.30 -6.06
CA ILE A 36 -18.73 -3.64 -5.68
C ILE A 36 -19.98 -4.45 -5.38
N HIS A 37 -20.26 -5.49 -6.17
CA HIS A 37 -21.28 -6.47 -5.85
C HIS A 37 -20.74 -7.49 -4.84
N PRO A 38 -21.18 -7.48 -3.58
CA PRO A 38 -20.85 -8.54 -2.64
C PRO A 38 -21.64 -9.80 -2.97
N LYS A 39 -20.96 -10.93 -3.26
CA LYS A 39 -21.56 -12.26 -3.25
C LYS A 39 -22.04 -12.58 -1.83
N LYS A 40 -23.35 -12.70 -1.67
CA LYS A 40 -24.06 -13.01 -0.44
C LYS A 40 -23.60 -14.34 0.17
N ARG A 41 -23.00 -14.30 1.35
CA ARG A 41 -23.22 -15.30 2.40
C ARG A 41 -23.96 -14.59 3.53
N GLY A 42 -25.07 -15.17 3.96
CA GLY A 42 -26.13 -14.63 4.78
C GLY A 42 -25.73 -14.08 6.16
N VAL A 43 -25.10 -12.92 6.14
CA VAL A 43 -25.16 -11.97 7.26
C VAL A 43 -25.86 -10.76 6.68
N THR A 44 -27.03 -10.47 7.17
CA THR A 44 -27.82 -9.28 6.80
C THR A 44 -26.93 -8.07 7.04
N PRO A 45 -26.54 -7.28 6.00
CA PRO A 45 -25.85 -6.03 6.23
C PRO A 45 -26.82 -5.15 7.00
N MET A 46 -26.48 -4.76 8.23
CA MET A 46 -27.22 -3.70 8.90
C MET A 46 -27.17 -2.47 7.98
N ALA A 47 -28.30 -2.06 7.46
CA ALA A 47 -28.43 -0.91 6.61
C ALA A 47 -27.79 0.29 7.32
N ILE A 48 -26.69 0.84 6.74
CA ILE A 48 -26.09 2.09 7.21
C ILE A 48 -27.17 3.16 6.98
N THR A 49 -27.81 3.61 8.05
CA THR A 49 -28.78 4.70 7.96
C THR A 49 -28.07 6.00 7.58
N SER A 50 -28.75 6.91 6.90
CA SER A 50 -28.20 8.22 6.49
C SER A 50 -27.63 9.03 7.68
N ALA A 51 -28.06 8.73 8.91
CA ALA A 51 -27.55 9.33 10.14
C ALA A 51 -26.20 8.78 10.59
N SER A 52 -25.76 7.57 10.16
CA SER A 52 -24.47 6.97 10.55
C SER A 52 -23.32 7.44 9.64
N LEU A 53 -23.61 7.92 8.44
CA LEU A 53 -22.59 8.37 7.49
C LEU A 53 -21.73 9.54 8.02
N PRO A 54 -22.29 10.60 8.61
CA PRO A 54 -21.51 11.66 9.22
C PRO A 54 -20.62 11.17 10.38
N ALA A 55 -21.13 10.28 11.24
CA ALA A 55 -20.40 9.70 12.36
C ALA A 55 -19.23 8.82 11.85
N LYS A 56 -19.47 7.96 10.86
CA LYS A 56 -18.43 7.16 10.20
C LYS A 56 -17.30 8.04 9.69
N LYS A 57 -17.62 9.14 9.00
CA LYS A 57 -16.63 10.07 8.47
C LYS A 57 -15.80 10.72 9.57
N ARG A 58 -16.42 11.21 10.66
CA ARG A 58 -15.71 11.79 11.79
C ARG A 58 -14.76 10.79 12.45
N ILE A 59 -15.20 9.55 12.66
CA ILE A 59 -14.36 8.48 13.20
C ILE A 59 -13.14 8.24 12.30
N LEU A 60 -13.34 8.07 11.00
CA LEU A 60 -12.25 7.84 10.04
C LEU A 60 -11.24 8.99 10.03
N THR A 61 -11.72 10.24 9.97
CA THR A 61 -10.87 11.45 10.02
C THR A 61 -9.98 11.44 11.26
N VAL A 62 -10.58 11.23 12.42
CA VAL A 62 -9.85 11.21 13.72
C VAL A 62 -8.86 10.05 13.78
N CYS A 63 -9.29 8.84 13.40
CA CYS A 63 -8.43 7.66 13.45
C CYS A 63 -7.20 7.79 12.56
N VAL A 64 -7.42 8.14 11.27
CA VAL A 64 -6.31 8.27 10.30
C VAL A 64 -5.32 9.31 10.77
N ARG A 65 -5.81 10.46 11.25
CA ARG A 65 -4.95 11.50 11.81
C ARG A 65 -4.14 10.99 13.01
N LEU A 66 -4.78 10.36 13.99
CA LEU A 66 -4.12 9.81 15.17
C LEU A 66 -3.09 8.72 14.81
N PHE A 67 -3.41 7.86 13.86
CA PHE A 67 -2.49 6.80 13.42
C PHE A 67 -1.23 7.40 12.79
N LEU A 68 -1.36 8.46 12.01
CA LEU A 68 -0.22 9.15 11.41
C LEU A 68 0.57 9.99 12.42
N GLU A 69 -0.10 10.65 13.39
CA GLU A 69 0.54 11.51 14.40
C GLU A 69 1.33 10.73 15.45
N LYS A 70 0.76 9.63 15.95
CA LYS A 70 1.33 8.91 17.10
C LYS A 70 1.38 7.40 16.98
N GLY A 71 1.00 6.85 15.84
CA GLY A 71 0.99 5.42 15.58
C GLY A 71 -0.32 4.73 15.95
N TYR A 72 -0.52 3.57 15.36
CA TYR A 72 -1.72 2.76 15.56
C TYR A 72 -1.88 2.30 17.01
N LYS A 73 -0.81 1.75 17.63
CA LYS A 73 -0.87 1.15 18.97
C LYS A 73 -1.20 2.17 20.05
N ARG A 74 -0.63 3.37 19.95
CA ARG A 74 -0.85 4.46 20.92
C ARG A 74 -2.19 5.18 20.75
N SER A 75 -2.90 4.96 19.65
CA SER A 75 -4.23 5.53 19.39
C SER A 75 -5.29 4.68 20.10
N THR A 76 -5.81 5.17 21.22
CA THR A 76 -6.79 4.44 22.05
C THR A 76 -8.22 4.65 21.56
N LEU A 77 -9.08 3.65 21.76
CA LEU A 77 -10.50 3.76 21.40
C LEU A 77 -11.19 4.90 22.16
N ALA A 78 -10.85 5.10 23.44
CA ALA A 78 -11.41 6.18 24.23
C ALA A 78 -11.11 7.57 23.64
N GLU A 79 -9.86 7.79 23.19
CA GLU A 79 -9.47 9.04 22.55
C GLU A 79 -10.13 9.23 21.17
N ILE A 80 -10.29 8.13 20.42
CA ILE A 80 -10.98 8.18 19.13
C ILE A 80 -12.43 8.58 19.31
N ILE A 81 -13.13 7.98 20.26
CA ILE A 81 -14.53 8.26 20.57
C ILE A 81 -14.70 9.71 21.03
N ASP A 82 -13.85 10.17 21.95
CA ASP A 82 -13.88 11.55 22.47
C ASP A 82 -13.66 12.56 21.33
N LYS A 83 -12.58 12.42 20.58
CA LYS A 83 -12.23 13.36 19.48
C LYS A 83 -13.20 13.32 18.31
N ALA A 84 -13.81 12.17 18.02
CA ALA A 84 -14.82 12.03 16.96
C ALA A 84 -16.20 12.50 17.40
N ASP A 85 -16.38 12.86 18.65
CA ASP A 85 -17.67 13.24 19.23
C ASP A 85 -18.77 12.22 18.92
N VAL A 86 -18.52 10.97 19.30
CA VAL A 86 -19.45 9.84 19.12
C VAL A 86 -19.58 9.03 20.41
N SER A 87 -20.70 8.32 20.57
CA SER A 87 -20.83 7.37 21.66
C SER A 87 -20.06 6.07 21.37
N TYR A 88 -19.70 5.32 22.42
CA TYR A 88 -19.13 3.99 22.28
C TYR A 88 -20.02 3.06 21.45
N SER A 89 -21.33 3.09 21.67
CA SER A 89 -22.30 2.30 20.92
C SER A 89 -22.33 2.67 19.43
N THR A 90 -22.22 3.97 19.12
CA THR A 90 -22.13 4.43 17.71
C THR A 90 -20.87 3.89 17.03
N PHE A 91 -19.72 3.96 17.71
CA PHE A 91 -18.48 3.40 17.19
C PHE A 91 -18.60 1.88 16.93
N GLN A 92 -19.07 1.13 17.93
CA GLN A 92 -19.25 -0.32 17.86
C GLN A 92 -20.20 -0.75 16.73
N ASN A 93 -21.28 0.02 16.51
CA ASN A 93 -22.23 -0.26 15.44
C ASN A 93 -21.63 -0.06 14.04
N ILE A 94 -20.65 0.85 13.89
CA ILE A 94 -20.04 1.18 12.60
C ILE A 94 -18.82 0.30 12.32
N PHE A 95 -17.90 0.17 13.27
CA PHE A 95 -16.59 -0.45 13.07
C PHE A 95 -16.33 -1.69 13.94
N ARG A 96 -17.18 -1.99 14.92
CA ARG A 96 -17.00 -3.05 15.91
C ARG A 96 -15.75 -2.89 16.78
N ALA A 97 -14.59 -2.67 16.15
CA ALA A 97 -13.30 -2.49 16.81
C ALA A 97 -12.43 -1.49 16.03
N LYS A 98 -11.29 -1.12 16.58
CA LYS A 98 -10.29 -0.24 15.92
C LYS A 98 -9.74 -0.89 14.63
N ASP A 99 -9.69 -2.21 14.58
CA ASP A 99 -9.22 -2.98 13.43
C ASP A 99 -10.12 -2.79 12.20
N GLY A 100 -11.43 -2.62 12.37
CA GLY A 100 -12.33 -2.29 11.26
C GLY A 100 -12.03 -0.93 10.63
N VAL A 101 -11.51 0.03 11.41
CA VAL A 101 -11.02 1.31 10.88
C VAL A 101 -9.72 1.11 10.11
N LEU A 102 -8.82 0.25 10.62
CA LEU A 102 -7.58 -0.09 9.94
C LEU A 102 -7.86 -0.72 8.57
N THR A 103 -8.81 -1.63 8.48
CA THR A 103 -9.21 -2.26 7.22
C THR A 103 -9.64 -1.22 6.18
N GLU A 104 -10.50 -0.25 6.54
CA GLU A 104 -10.91 0.83 5.62
C GLU A 104 -9.73 1.73 5.18
N LEU A 105 -8.77 1.98 6.08
CA LEU A 105 -7.56 2.71 5.76
C LEU A 105 -6.68 1.93 4.78
N VAL A 106 -6.51 0.64 5.02
CA VAL A 106 -5.72 -0.27 4.17
C VAL A 106 -6.33 -0.38 2.78
N GLU A 107 -7.64 -0.56 2.67
CA GLU A 107 -8.35 -0.59 1.38
C GLU A 107 -8.09 0.69 0.57
N PHE A 108 -8.15 1.85 1.24
CA PHE A 108 -7.86 3.12 0.60
C PHE A 108 -6.39 3.25 0.20
N MET A 109 -5.46 2.92 1.10
CA MET A 109 -4.02 3.00 0.83
C MET A 109 -3.63 2.09 -0.34
N PHE A 110 -4.10 0.85 -0.31
CA PHE A 110 -3.83 -0.16 -1.33
C PHE A 110 -4.33 0.31 -2.71
N SER A 111 -5.59 0.74 -2.80
CA SER A 111 -6.19 1.23 -4.05
C SER A 111 -5.44 2.42 -4.64
N ASN A 112 -4.93 3.32 -3.80
CA ASN A 112 -4.21 4.52 -4.23
C ASN A 112 -2.73 4.26 -4.48
N GLN A 113 -2.10 3.37 -3.71
CA GLN A 113 -0.68 3.07 -3.80
C GLN A 113 -0.34 2.37 -5.12
N PHE A 114 -1.13 1.39 -5.53
CA PHE A 114 -1.01 0.74 -6.84
C PHE A 114 -1.32 1.69 -8.00
N ALA A 115 -2.30 2.60 -7.83
CA ALA A 115 -2.57 3.62 -8.84
C ALA A 115 -1.41 4.61 -8.95
N MET A 116 -0.84 5.07 -7.83
CA MET A 116 0.31 5.98 -7.82
C MET A 116 1.58 5.32 -8.36
N ALA A 117 1.87 4.07 -7.98
CA ALA A 117 3.02 3.35 -8.52
C ALA A 117 2.89 3.13 -10.03
N ARG A 118 1.70 2.79 -10.52
CA ARG A 118 1.41 2.69 -11.96
C ARG A 118 1.56 4.02 -12.70
N ASP A 119 1.17 5.12 -12.11
CA ASP A 119 1.33 6.46 -12.70
C ASP A 119 2.79 6.93 -12.70
N GLU A 120 3.60 6.53 -11.71
CA GLU A 120 5.01 6.91 -11.57
C GLU A 120 5.96 6.03 -12.40
N THR A 121 5.70 4.72 -12.47
CA THR A 121 6.57 3.78 -13.21
C THR A 121 6.36 3.80 -14.72
N GLY A 122 5.32 4.46 -15.20
CA GLY A 122 5.04 4.60 -16.65
C GLY A 122 4.87 3.26 -17.38
N ALA A 123 4.05 3.24 -18.42
CA ALA A 123 3.65 2.07 -19.20
C ALA A 123 4.77 1.28 -19.91
N LYS A 124 6.05 1.47 -19.54
CA LYS A 124 7.20 0.93 -20.27
C LYS A 124 8.10 0.00 -19.45
N LEU A 125 7.99 -0.04 -18.12
CA LEU A 125 8.76 -1.01 -17.35
C LEU A 125 8.15 -2.40 -17.46
N PRO A 126 8.96 -3.45 -17.62
CA PRO A 126 8.48 -4.83 -17.49
C PRO A 126 7.81 -5.05 -16.13
N PRO A 127 6.72 -5.87 -16.05
CA PRO A 127 5.94 -6.05 -14.82
C PRO A 127 6.78 -6.42 -13.59
N VAL A 128 7.82 -7.26 -13.75
CA VAL A 128 8.73 -7.66 -12.67
C VAL A 128 9.50 -6.48 -12.09
N TYR A 129 9.90 -5.51 -12.91
CA TYR A 129 10.56 -4.27 -12.44
C TYR A 129 9.59 -3.38 -11.68
N VAL A 130 8.32 -3.30 -12.13
CA VAL A 130 7.26 -2.57 -11.42
C VAL A 130 7.08 -3.15 -10.02
N TYR A 131 6.94 -4.48 -9.91
CA TYR A 131 6.86 -5.18 -8.63
C TYR A 131 8.04 -4.86 -7.72
N ALA A 132 9.27 -4.94 -8.25
CA ALA A 132 10.47 -4.70 -7.47
C ALA A 132 10.58 -3.25 -6.95
N VAL A 133 10.22 -2.26 -7.77
CA VAL A 133 10.20 -0.85 -7.35
C VAL A 133 9.11 -0.61 -6.32
N GLU A 134 7.92 -1.14 -6.54
CA GLU A 134 6.79 -0.96 -5.65
C GLU A 134 7.05 -1.54 -4.26
N THR A 135 7.53 -2.77 -4.18
CA THR A 135 7.90 -3.42 -2.92
C THR A 135 9.06 -2.70 -2.23
N ALA A 136 10.04 -2.21 -2.99
CA ALA A 136 11.13 -1.41 -2.45
C ALA A 136 10.63 -0.08 -1.86
N ILE A 137 9.68 0.60 -2.51
CA ILE A 137 9.04 1.81 -1.98
C ILE A 137 8.32 1.49 -0.66
N GLN A 138 7.49 0.44 -0.61
CA GLN A 138 6.75 0.07 0.59
C GLN A 138 7.69 -0.18 1.79
N MET A 139 8.75 -0.95 1.59
CA MET A 139 9.74 -1.22 2.63
C MET A 139 10.46 0.05 3.07
N THR A 140 10.79 0.94 2.12
CA THR A 140 11.47 2.21 2.41
C THR A 140 10.55 3.16 3.19
N LEU A 141 9.25 3.22 2.89
CA LEU A 141 8.27 4.00 3.64
C LEU A 141 8.26 3.63 5.13
N THR A 142 8.41 2.34 5.44
CA THR A 142 8.48 1.87 6.84
C THR A 142 9.77 2.25 7.55
N GLU A 143 10.84 2.55 6.81
CA GLU A 143 12.08 3.09 7.38
C GLU A 143 12.03 4.61 7.58
N LEU A 144 11.32 5.31 6.70
CA LEU A 144 11.19 6.77 6.77
C LEU A 144 10.23 7.24 7.87
N ASN A 145 9.23 6.43 8.23
CA ASN A 145 8.21 6.83 9.18
C ASN A 145 7.76 5.65 10.06
N GLU A 146 8.03 5.78 11.37
CA GLU A 146 7.71 4.74 12.37
C GLU A 146 6.20 4.51 12.52
N ASN A 147 5.38 5.54 12.42
CA ASN A 147 3.93 5.40 12.50
C ASN A 147 3.36 4.67 11.27
N LEU A 148 3.93 4.93 10.08
CA LEU A 148 3.62 4.13 8.88
C LEU A 148 4.08 2.69 9.06
N ARG A 149 5.28 2.44 9.62
CA ARG A 149 5.74 1.07 9.94
C ARG A 149 4.72 0.33 10.79
N GLU A 150 4.21 0.95 11.87
CA GLU A 150 3.16 0.34 12.70
C GLU A 150 1.91 0.01 11.88
N ILE A 151 1.44 0.94 11.05
CA ILE A 151 0.24 0.74 10.22
C ILE A 151 0.44 -0.44 9.26
N TYR A 152 1.58 -0.50 8.55
CA TYR A 152 1.88 -1.60 7.64
C TYR A 152 1.96 -2.95 8.37
N ILE A 153 2.68 -3.02 9.50
CA ILE A 153 2.80 -4.28 10.28
C ILE A 153 1.43 -4.76 10.75
N GLU A 154 0.60 -3.87 11.28
CA GLU A 154 -0.75 -4.23 11.72
C GLU A 154 -1.64 -4.63 10.55
N ALA A 155 -1.53 -3.96 9.39
CA ALA A 155 -2.25 -4.31 8.17
C ALA A 155 -1.98 -5.74 7.70
N TYR A 156 -0.72 -6.17 7.76
CA TYR A 156 -0.31 -7.55 7.45
C TYR A 156 -0.54 -8.55 8.59
N THR A 157 -1.06 -8.13 9.73
CA THR A 157 -1.28 -8.99 10.92
C THR A 157 -2.76 -9.15 11.21
N GLU A 158 -3.53 -8.07 11.10
CA GLU A 158 -4.96 -8.07 11.36
C GLU A 158 -5.68 -8.89 10.29
N LYS A 159 -6.61 -9.74 10.71
CA LYS A 159 -7.19 -10.79 9.88
C LYS A 159 -7.93 -10.26 8.64
N GLU A 160 -8.77 -9.23 8.81
CA GLU A 160 -9.60 -8.71 7.71
C GLU A 160 -8.75 -7.89 6.73
N ALA A 161 -7.85 -7.06 7.24
CA ALA A 161 -6.93 -6.26 6.46
C ALA A 161 -5.92 -7.13 5.68
N SER A 162 -5.30 -8.10 6.34
CA SER A 162 -4.35 -9.02 5.70
C SER A 162 -5.01 -9.88 4.64
N GLU A 163 -6.21 -10.39 4.89
CA GLU A 163 -6.97 -11.16 3.89
C GLU A 163 -7.31 -10.33 2.65
N TYR A 164 -7.66 -9.05 2.84
CA TYR A 164 -7.87 -8.12 1.73
C TYR A 164 -6.59 -7.93 0.91
N ILE A 165 -5.46 -7.65 1.58
CA ILE A 165 -4.16 -7.50 0.93
C ILE A 165 -3.80 -8.75 0.13
N LEU A 166 -3.85 -9.94 0.75
CA LEU A 166 -3.49 -11.21 0.10
C LEU A 166 -4.30 -11.47 -1.17
N ARG A 167 -5.62 -11.20 -1.14
CA ARG A 167 -6.49 -11.41 -2.30
C ARG A 167 -6.22 -10.44 -3.44
N GLU A 168 -6.06 -9.17 -3.13
CA GLU A 168 -5.83 -8.18 -4.17
C GLU A 168 -4.42 -8.29 -4.75
N THR A 169 -3.42 -8.55 -3.90
CA THR A 169 -2.04 -8.79 -4.37
C THR A 169 -1.94 -10.04 -5.24
N ALA A 170 -2.60 -11.14 -4.88
CA ALA A 170 -2.57 -12.37 -5.67
C ALA A 170 -2.99 -12.17 -7.14
N LYS A 171 -4.00 -11.34 -7.39
CA LYS A 171 -4.44 -10.99 -8.75
C LYS A 171 -3.35 -10.24 -9.54
N GLU A 172 -2.69 -9.28 -8.89
CA GLU A 172 -1.60 -8.53 -9.50
C GLU A 172 -0.39 -9.45 -9.77
N LEU A 173 -0.04 -10.31 -8.80
CA LEU A 173 1.07 -11.26 -8.94
C LEU A 173 0.83 -12.27 -10.07
N HIS A 174 -0.39 -12.75 -10.24
CA HIS A 174 -0.75 -13.61 -11.38
C HIS A 174 -0.52 -12.86 -12.71
N GLY A 175 -0.88 -11.59 -12.79
CA GLY A 175 -0.60 -10.77 -13.97
C GLY A 175 0.89 -10.51 -14.22
N ILE A 176 1.69 -10.39 -13.15
CA ILE A 176 3.13 -10.09 -13.21
C ILE A 176 3.95 -11.34 -13.51
N PHE A 177 3.69 -12.43 -12.79
CA PHE A 177 4.52 -13.64 -12.77
C PHE A 177 3.92 -14.86 -13.47
N GLY A 178 2.72 -14.76 -14.02
CA GLY A 178 2.06 -15.89 -14.70
C GLY A 178 2.88 -16.45 -15.86
N SER A 179 3.68 -15.64 -16.57
CA SER A 179 4.57 -16.13 -17.61
C SER A 179 5.73 -16.99 -17.11
N TYR A 180 6.14 -16.85 -15.84
CA TYR A 180 7.17 -17.69 -15.20
C TYR A 180 6.60 -18.96 -14.57
N LEU A 181 5.30 -18.99 -14.33
CA LEU A 181 4.55 -20.08 -13.71
C LEU A 181 3.27 -20.35 -14.50
N PRO A 182 3.37 -20.83 -15.76
CA PRO A 182 2.24 -20.88 -16.68
C PRO A 182 1.13 -21.85 -16.24
N GLU A 183 1.45 -22.81 -15.38
CA GLU A 183 0.48 -23.78 -14.84
C GLU A 183 -0.19 -23.30 -13.54
N ALA A 184 0.32 -22.18 -12.96
CA ALA A 184 -0.22 -21.69 -11.71
C ALA A 184 -1.50 -20.87 -11.93
N THR A 185 -2.48 -21.09 -11.09
CA THR A 185 -3.75 -20.37 -11.06
C THR A 185 -3.67 -19.14 -10.13
N GLU A 186 -4.66 -18.26 -10.17
CA GLU A 186 -4.78 -17.15 -9.19
C GLU A 186 -4.80 -17.66 -7.74
N ARG A 187 -5.36 -18.86 -7.51
CA ARG A 187 -5.35 -19.50 -6.20
C ARG A 187 -3.94 -19.90 -5.75
N ASP A 188 -3.12 -20.40 -6.65
CA ASP A 188 -1.73 -20.75 -6.35
C ASP A 188 -0.93 -19.48 -6.01
N PHE A 189 -1.17 -18.37 -6.71
CA PHE A 189 -0.57 -17.07 -6.38
C PHE A 189 -1.02 -16.55 -5.02
N TYR A 190 -2.29 -16.77 -4.64
CA TYR A 190 -2.75 -16.43 -3.29
C TYR A 190 -1.99 -17.25 -2.21
N ASP A 191 -1.83 -18.55 -2.43
CA ASP A 191 -1.12 -19.43 -1.48
C ASP A 191 0.38 -19.06 -1.38
N MET A 192 1.01 -18.63 -2.49
CA MET A 192 2.38 -18.13 -2.52
C MET A 192 2.50 -16.76 -1.82
N GLU A 193 1.50 -15.90 -1.98
CA GLU A 193 1.49 -14.57 -1.37
C GLU A 193 1.41 -14.64 0.16
N ILE A 194 0.79 -15.65 0.74
CA ILE A 194 0.86 -15.88 2.20
C ILE A 194 2.32 -15.92 2.67
N GLY A 195 3.19 -16.57 1.90
CA GLY A 195 4.63 -16.63 2.20
C GLY A 195 5.36 -15.31 1.95
N SER A 196 5.17 -14.70 0.77
CA SER A 196 5.87 -13.46 0.41
C SER A 196 5.43 -12.27 1.25
N ALA A 197 4.15 -12.14 1.56
CA ALA A 197 3.62 -11.16 2.51
C ALA A 197 4.22 -11.35 3.92
N GLY A 198 4.38 -12.61 4.36
CA GLY A 198 5.04 -12.93 5.62
C GLY A 198 6.50 -12.49 5.67
N ILE A 199 7.25 -12.72 4.59
CA ILE A 199 8.63 -12.24 4.44
C ILE A 199 8.67 -10.70 4.48
N MET A 200 7.81 -10.05 3.71
CA MET A 200 7.73 -8.58 3.64
C MET A 200 7.42 -7.97 5.00
N ARG A 201 6.38 -8.47 5.68
CA ARG A 201 6.03 -8.06 7.04
C ARG A 201 7.21 -8.21 8.02
N SER A 202 7.92 -9.34 7.94
CA SER A 202 9.06 -9.58 8.82
C SER A 202 10.16 -8.55 8.62
N TYR A 203 10.51 -8.22 7.39
CA TYR A 203 11.48 -7.17 7.10
C TYR A 203 11.01 -5.77 7.50
N MET A 204 9.73 -5.45 7.32
CA MET A 204 9.16 -4.18 7.79
C MET A 204 9.22 -4.06 9.32
N ALA A 205 9.03 -5.17 10.05
CA ALA A 205 9.06 -5.20 11.51
C ALA A 205 10.47 -5.06 12.12
N HIS A 206 11.53 -5.24 11.31
CA HIS A 206 12.92 -5.09 11.74
C HIS A 206 13.51 -3.80 11.16
N PRO A 207 13.63 -2.71 11.93
CA PRO A 207 14.27 -1.48 11.48
C PRO A 207 15.68 -1.73 10.94
N CYS A 208 16.10 -0.90 10.00
CA CYS A 208 17.49 -0.94 9.53
C CYS A 208 18.45 -0.55 10.66
N ASP A 209 19.62 -1.17 10.64
CA ASP A 209 20.77 -0.91 11.52
C ASP A 209 22.07 -0.97 10.73
N GLU A 210 23.22 -0.98 11.43
CA GLU A 210 24.55 -1.04 10.80
C GLU A 210 24.80 -2.35 10.04
N GLU A 211 24.17 -3.45 10.46
CA GLU A 211 24.34 -4.77 9.84
C GLU A 211 23.27 -5.06 8.77
N LEU A 212 22.05 -4.58 8.98
CA LEU A 212 20.91 -4.71 8.05
C LEU A 212 20.56 -3.36 7.45
N THR A 213 21.38 -2.85 6.53
CA THR A 213 21.09 -1.60 5.82
C THR A 213 19.86 -1.75 4.91
N LEU A 214 19.27 -0.63 4.49
CA LEU A 214 18.11 -0.64 3.58
C LEU A 214 18.44 -1.39 2.29
N GLU A 215 19.58 -1.13 1.69
CA GLU A 215 20.03 -1.75 0.44
C GLU A 215 20.15 -3.28 0.60
N LYS A 216 20.75 -3.74 1.72
CA LYS A 216 20.84 -5.16 2.04
C LYS A 216 19.47 -5.78 2.27
N LYS A 217 18.58 -5.09 2.99
CA LYS A 217 17.21 -5.51 3.25
C LYS A 217 16.42 -5.69 1.95
N LEU A 218 16.45 -4.71 1.06
CA LEU A 218 15.78 -4.75 -0.25
C LEU A 218 16.32 -5.90 -1.11
N ARG A 219 17.66 -6.05 -1.18
CA ARG A 219 18.30 -7.14 -1.93
C ARG A 219 17.86 -8.51 -1.42
N LEU A 220 17.85 -8.71 -0.10
CA LEU A 220 17.44 -9.99 0.50
C LEU A 220 15.98 -10.30 0.22
N PHE A 221 15.09 -9.32 0.41
CA PHE A 221 13.66 -9.48 0.12
C PHE A 221 13.44 -9.82 -1.36
N LEU A 222 13.96 -9.01 -2.28
CA LEU A 222 13.78 -9.23 -3.72
C LEU A 222 14.39 -10.57 -4.16
N THR A 223 15.53 -10.98 -3.60
CA THR A 223 16.11 -12.28 -3.92
C THR A 223 15.18 -13.43 -3.52
N MET A 224 14.55 -13.36 -2.36
CA MET A 224 13.65 -14.41 -1.89
C MET A 224 12.32 -14.40 -2.66
N SER A 225 11.69 -13.24 -2.81
CA SER A 225 10.39 -13.13 -3.47
C SER A 225 10.47 -13.47 -4.96
N LEU A 226 11.43 -12.93 -5.70
CA LEU A 226 11.57 -13.22 -7.13
C LEU A 226 11.92 -14.69 -7.41
N ARG A 227 12.68 -15.35 -6.52
CA ARG A 227 12.92 -16.80 -6.61
C ARG A 227 11.66 -17.62 -6.35
N ALA A 228 10.84 -17.19 -5.39
CA ALA A 228 9.57 -17.85 -5.12
C ALA A 228 8.65 -17.84 -6.35
N TYR A 229 8.69 -16.78 -7.14
CA TYR A 229 7.94 -16.64 -8.40
C TYR A 229 8.69 -17.16 -9.64
N ASN A 230 9.74 -17.96 -9.45
CA ASN A 230 10.49 -18.63 -10.51
C ASN A 230 11.14 -17.68 -11.54
N VAL A 231 11.46 -16.46 -11.14
CA VAL A 231 12.19 -15.51 -12.01
C VAL A 231 13.61 -16.03 -12.26
N PRO A 232 14.09 -16.12 -13.52
CA PRO A 232 15.42 -16.59 -13.86
C PRO A 232 16.51 -15.78 -13.14
N ASN A 233 17.60 -16.45 -12.70
CA ASN A 233 18.65 -15.80 -11.92
C ASN A 233 19.31 -14.61 -12.62
N GLU A 234 19.42 -14.64 -13.96
CA GLU A 234 19.98 -13.53 -14.74
C GLU A 234 19.09 -12.30 -14.68
N GLU A 235 17.79 -12.48 -14.89
CA GLU A 235 16.79 -11.41 -14.81
C GLU A 235 16.65 -10.88 -13.38
N LEU A 236 16.61 -11.79 -12.39
CA LEU A 236 16.63 -11.41 -10.96
C LEU A 236 17.82 -10.49 -10.65
N ALA A 237 19.03 -10.84 -11.12
CA ALA A 237 20.19 -10.01 -10.92
C ALA A 237 20.09 -8.64 -11.63
N GLN A 238 19.44 -8.57 -12.79
CA GLN A 238 19.19 -7.31 -13.50
C GLN A 238 18.19 -6.44 -12.74
N VAL A 239 17.08 -7.01 -12.27
CA VAL A 239 16.07 -6.32 -11.47
C VAL A 239 16.65 -5.74 -10.17
N ILE A 240 17.47 -6.52 -9.46
CA ILE A 240 18.12 -6.05 -8.23
C ILE A 240 19.06 -4.87 -8.54
N ARG A 241 19.94 -5.00 -9.54
CA ARG A 241 20.83 -3.90 -9.96
C ARG A 241 20.05 -2.64 -10.36
N PHE A 242 18.91 -2.82 -11.01
CA PHE A 242 18.05 -1.70 -11.36
C PHE A 242 17.55 -0.96 -10.11
N VAL A 243 17.01 -1.67 -9.13
CA VAL A 243 16.54 -1.07 -7.87
C VAL A 243 17.68 -0.42 -7.09
N GLU A 244 18.87 -1.04 -7.05
CA GLU A 244 20.07 -0.47 -6.41
C GLU A 244 20.55 0.82 -7.09
N GLY A 245 20.28 0.99 -8.38
CA GLY A 245 20.60 2.22 -9.12
C GLY A 245 19.61 3.37 -8.87
N LEU A 246 18.49 3.12 -8.16
CA LEU A 246 17.49 4.14 -7.85
C LEU A 246 17.85 4.90 -6.58
N ASP A 247 17.55 6.20 -6.55
CA ASP A 247 17.43 6.94 -5.30
C ASP A 247 16.09 6.59 -4.61
N ILE A 248 16.01 5.36 -4.11
CA ILE A 248 14.77 4.79 -3.57
C ILE A 248 14.24 5.58 -2.37
N ARG A 249 15.14 6.19 -1.55
CA ARG A 249 14.74 7.02 -0.41
C ARG A 249 14.00 8.25 -0.88
N LYS A 250 14.54 8.96 -1.86
CA LYS A 250 13.91 10.15 -2.44
C LYS A 250 12.57 9.82 -3.12
N ILE A 251 12.49 8.70 -3.82
CA ILE A 251 11.24 8.23 -4.44
C ILE A 251 10.20 7.93 -3.36
N ALA A 252 10.58 7.20 -2.32
CA ALA A 252 9.69 6.87 -1.20
C ALA A 252 9.22 8.11 -0.43
N GLU A 253 10.10 9.12 -0.20
CA GLU A 253 9.71 10.41 0.39
C GLU A 253 8.64 11.11 -0.44
N GLN A 254 8.79 11.16 -1.76
CA GLN A 254 7.79 11.75 -2.65
C GLN A 254 6.46 10.99 -2.61
N VAL A 255 6.52 9.65 -2.60
CA VAL A 255 5.33 8.80 -2.47
C VAL A 255 4.66 9.01 -1.11
N MET A 256 5.43 9.10 -0.02
CA MET A 256 4.91 9.37 1.32
C MET A 256 4.16 10.70 1.39
N GLN A 257 4.74 11.76 0.82
CA GLN A 257 4.07 13.07 0.75
C GLN A 257 2.76 13.03 -0.05
N LYS A 258 2.76 12.31 -1.18
CA LYS A 258 1.54 12.11 -1.99
C LYS A 258 0.49 11.30 -1.23
N LEU A 259 0.90 10.23 -0.54
CA LEU A 259 0.01 9.41 0.28
C LEU A 259 -0.63 10.24 1.39
N PHE A 260 0.16 11.00 2.15
CA PHE A 260 -0.36 11.87 3.22
C PHE A 260 -1.33 12.92 2.66
N LYS A 261 -1.01 13.52 1.52
CA LYS A 261 -1.90 14.46 0.85
C LYS A 261 -3.21 13.80 0.41
N ALA A 262 -3.16 12.60 -0.16
CA ALA A 262 -4.34 11.84 -0.56
C ALA A 262 -5.22 11.47 0.64
N LEU A 263 -4.60 11.03 1.75
CA LEU A 263 -5.29 10.75 3.01
C LEU A 263 -5.94 12.00 3.60
N ALA A 264 -5.19 13.12 3.64
CA ALA A 264 -5.72 14.39 4.14
C ALA A 264 -6.92 14.88 3.32
N MET A 265 -6.86 14.74 2.00
CA MET A 265 -7.98 15.09 1.11
C MET A 265 -9.17 14.15 1.30
N ARG A 266 -8.92 12.83 1.40
CA ARG A 266 -9.97 11.82 1.54
C ARG A 266 -10.73 11.96 2.86
N TYR A 267 -9.99 12.17 3.94
CA TYR A 267 -10.52 12.19 5.30
C TYR A 267 -10.64 13.61 5.88
N GLU A 268 -10.39 14.65 5.08
CA GLU A 268 -10.61 16.06 5.39
C GLU A 268 -9.93 16.52 6.69
N PHE A 269 -8.61 16.26 6.83
CA PHE A 269 -7.80 16.78 7.93
C PHE A 269 -6.60 17.62 7.45
N SER A 270 -6.06 18.46 8.35
CA SER A 270 -4.87 19.25 8.06
C SER A 270 -3.60 18.41 8.24
N LEU A 271 -2.62 18.58 7.35
CA LEU A 271 -1.28 18.00 7.45
C LEU A 271 -0.34 18.79 8.40
N ALA A 272 -0.79 19.91 8.95
CA ALA A 272 0.02 20.70 9.88
C ALA A 272 0.49 19.81 11.05
N GLY A 273 1.81 19.75 11.26
CA GLY A 273 2.45 18.92 12.31
C GLY A 273 2.71 17.46 11.92
N LEU A 274 2.29 16.97 10.73
CA LEU A 274 2.56 15.60 10.27
C LEU A 274 3.79 15.51 9.36
N THR A 275 4.16 16.60 8.71
CA THR A 275 5.21 16.65 7.68
C THR A 275 6.49 17.32 8.15
N GLU A 276 6.53 17.84 9.38
CA GLU A 276 7.76 18.40 9.94
C GLU A 276 8.65 17.27 10.49
N PRO A 277 9.96 17.23 10.15
CA PRO A 277 10.88 16.30 10.77
C PRO A 277 10.89 16.57 12.29
N LYS A 278 10.68 15.53 13.09
CA LYS A 278 10.94 15.61 14.53
C LYS A 278 12.44 15.79 14.70
N GLU A 279 12.85 16.94 15.28
CA GLU A 279 14.21 17.24 15.71
C GLU A 279 14.76 16.16 16.69
#